data_eceb990582980c19550b17213d6d6a16
#
_entry.id   eceb990582980c19550b17213d6d6a16
#
_cell.length_a   1.000
_cell.length_b   1.000
_cell.length_c   1.000
_cell.angle_alpha   90.00
_cell.angle_beta   90.00
_cell.angle_gamma   90.00
#
_symmetry.space_group_name_H-M   'P 1'
#
loop_
_entity.id
_entity.type
_entity.pdbx_description
1 polymer ?
#
loop_
_entity_poly.entity_id
_entity_poly.type
_entity_poly.pdbx_seq_one_letter_code
_entity_poly.pdbx_strand_id
1 'polypeptide(L)'
;MRRMIWKMAALAALCVPAFAVEWMTDLEAAKAKAAAEGKAVLLDFTGSDWCGACIRLHKISLDTPEFEAYAKDRLVCVEVDVPRAEGKLPPEQLEENRRLVRLFRISSFPMVLVLTPQGVVAGGFGGNADIRETKDWVDKALAAARVLQNPDGLPAGEQRAALQAVYAGLHPAVMSCAATLEEQIAALDPQDSSGMARKRQGERQAAELVEQAAAALQGAGGPQAVLALVAEYERKLFPENALCLLQIKMNAMAMQAFEPQDMEQVRAAILKDLDALDPKYADPAQVQQMRQALDRLVTGGE
;
A
#
# COMPACT_ATOMS: atom_id res chain seq x y z
N MET A 1 -66.90 -36.23 32.87
CA MET A 1 -65.61 -36.60 32.35
C MET A 1 -65.07 -35.43 31.50
N ARG A 2 -64.27 -34.58 32.06
CA ARG A 2 -63.71 -33.41 31.37
C ARG A 2 -62.32 -33.81 30.87
N ARG A 3 -62.11 -33.87 29.55
CA ARG A 3 -60.78 -34.07 28.91
C ARG A 3 -60.03 -32.75 28.88
N MET A 4 -58.99 -32.70 29.64
CA MET A 4 -58.05 -31.58 29.71
C MET A 4 -56.98 -31.74 28.55
N ILE A 5 -57.15 -30.93 27.52
CA ILE A 5 -56.24 -30.91 26.38
C ILE A 5 -55.06 -30.01 26.75
N TRP A 6 -53.88 -30.59 26.97
CA TRP A 6 -52.59 -29.85 27.14
C TRP A 6 -52.14 -29.40 25.76
N LYS A 7 -52.17 -28.09 25.57
CA LYS A 7 -51.49 -27.48 24.41
C LYS A 7 -49.98 -27.39 24.73
N MET A 8 -49.19 -28.32 24.16
CA MET A 8 -47.73 -28.15 24.09
C MET A 8 -47.43 -27.07 23.07
N ALA A 9 -47.06 -25.88 23.54
CA ALA A 9 -46.42 -24.85 22.70
C ALA A 9 -45.00 -25.31 22.43
N ALA A 10 -44.74 -25.83 21.23
CA ALA A 10 -43.39 -26.08 20.76
C ALA A 10 -42.70 -24.71 20.55
N LEU A 11 -41.79 -24.37 21.45
CA LEU A 11 -40.86 -23.25 21.28
C LEU A 11 -39.84 -23.67 20.22
N ALA A 12 -40.14 -23.34 18.96
CA ALA A 12 -39.14 -23.46 17.90
C ALA A 12 -38.03 -22.45 18.20
N ALA A 13 -36.95 -22.92 18.79
CA ALA A 13 -35.68 -22.16 18.85
C ALA A 13 -35.25 -21.92 17.39
N LEU A 14 -35.46 -20.70 16.90
CA LEU A 14 -34.83 -20.21 15.70
C LEU A 14 -33.32 -20.22 15.95
N CYS A 15 -32.69 -21.34 15.59
CA CYS A 15 -31.24 -21.39 15.45
C CYS A 15 -30.91 -20.48 14.28
N VAL A 16 -30.69 -19.19 14.56
CA VAL A 16 -30.10 -18.27 13.58
C VAL A 16 -28.67 -18.79 13.38
N PRO A 17 -28.28 -19.27 12.19
CA PRO A 17 -26.90 -19.64 11.98
C PRO A 17 -26.08 -18.38 12.21
N ALA A 18 -25.15 -18.45 13.14
CA ALA A 18 -24.10 -17.46 13.29
C ALA A 18 -23.27 -17.58 11.99
N PHE A 19 -23.59 -16.74 11.02
CA PHE A 19 -22.78 -16.64 9.81
C PHE A 19 -21.51 -15.90 10.22
N ALA A 20 -20.44 -16.64 10.49
CA ALA A 20 -19.10 -16.09 10.53
C ALA A 20 -18.83 -15.31 9.22
N VAL A 21 -18.09 -14.22 9.29
CA VAL A 21 -17.62 -13.53 8.07
C VAL A 21 -16.85 -14.54 7.24
N GLU A 22 -17.35 -14.80 6.03
CA GLU A 22 -16.66 -15.64 5.07
C GLU A 22 -15.48 -14.84 4.46
N TRP A 23 -14.26 -15.24 4.83
CA TRP A 23 -13.07 -14.71 4.21
C TRP A 23 -12.85 -15.39 2.86
N MET A 24 -12.91 -14.59 1.80
CA MET A 24 -12.60 -15.04 0.43
C MET A 24 -11.09 -14.96 0.17
N THR A 25 -10.64 -15.64 -0.88
CA THR A 25 -9.24 -15.59 -1.33
C THR A 25 -9.10 -15.08 -2.77
N ASP A 26 -10.21 -14.86 -3.46
CA ASP A 26 -10.28 -14.35 -4.83
C ASP A 26 -10.84 -12.93 -4.83
N LEU A 27 -9.99 -11.96 -5.18
CA LEU A 27 -10.37 -10.55 -5.22
C LEU A 27 -11.43 -10.25 -6.30
N GLU A 28 -11.35 -10.86 -7.47
CA GLU A 28 -12.29 -10.57 -8.55
C GLU A 28 -13.69 -11.12 -8.23
N ALA A 29 -13.75 -12.33 -7.66
CA ALA A 29 -14.99 -12.89 -7.15
C ALA A 29 -15.57 -12.04 -6.02
N ALA A 30 -14.73 -11.53 -5.11
CA ALA A 30 -15.15 -10.65 -4.02
C ALA A 30 -15.69 -9.31 -4.52
N LYS A 31 -15.07 -8.70 -5.53
CA LYS A 31 -15.54 -7.48 -6.19
C LYS A 31 -16.91 -7.67 -6.82
N ALA A 32 -17.10 -8.79 -7.54
CA ALA A 32 -18.38 -9.12 -8.14
C ALA A 32 -19.49 -9.32 -7.08
N LYS A 33 -19.16 -10.02 -5.99
CA LYS A 33 -20.07 -10.20 -4.85
C LYS A 33 -20.41 -8.87 -4.18
N ALA A 34 -19.41 -8.03 -3.94
CA ALA A 34 -19.59 -6.70 -3.35
C ALA A 34 -20.47 -5.80 -4.22
N ALA A 35 -20.28 -5.82 -5.54
CA ALA A 35 -21.12 -5.08 -6.47
C ALA A 35 -22.60 -5.56 -6.43
N ALA A 36 -22.83 -6.87 -6.39
CA ALA A 36 -24.18 -7.45 -6.33
C ALA A 36 -24.89 -7.17 -5.00
N GLU A 37 -24.14 -7.09 -3.89
CA GLU A 37 -24.68 -6.89 -2.55
C GLU A 37 -24.67 -5.42 -2.09
N GLY A 38 -24.12 -4.49 -2.88
CA GLY A 38 -23.99 -3.07 -2.52
C GLY A 38 -23.01 -2.84 -1.36
N LYS A 39 -22.01 -3.70 -1.22
CA LYS A 39 -20.96 -3.65 -0.18
C LYS A 39 -19.65 -3.12 -0.70
N ALA A 40 -18.72 -2.80 0.21
CA ALA A 40 -17.32 -2.58 -0.13
C ALA A 40 -16.52 -3.89 0.02
N VAL A 41 -15.30 -3.92 -0.53
CA VAL A 41 -14.36 -5.03 -0.33
C VAL A 41 -13.35 -4.62 0.71
N LEU A 42 -13.11 -5.48 1.71
CA LEU A 42 -12.00 -5.33 2.64
C LEU A 42 -10.91 -6.34 2.27
N LEU A 43 -9.69 -5.86 2.02
CA LEU A 43 -8.51 -6.70 1.84
C LEU A 43 -7.66 -6.68 3.10
N ASP A 44 -7.35 -7.86 3.65
CA ASP A 44 -6.35 -8.01 4.70
C ASP A 44 -5.08 -8.64 4.13
N PHE A 45 -4.00 -7.86 4.06
CA PHE A 45 -2.69 -8.34 3.69
C PHE A 45 -1.96 -8.81 4.94
N THR A 46 -1.74 -10.12 5.02
CA THR A 46 -1.26 -10.79 6.22
C THR A 46 -0.09 -11.76 5.95
N GLY A 47 0.60 -12.13 7.01
CA GLY A 47 1.61 -13.19 7.04
C GLY A 47 1.32 -14.09 8.22
N SER A 48 0.37 -15.00 8.04
CA SER A 48 -0.32 -15.74 9.10
C SER A 48 0.57 -16.65 9.95
N ASP A 49 1.79 -16.98 9.50
CA ASP A 49 2.73 -17.86 10.20
C ASP A 49 4.02 -17.18 10.65
N TRP A 50 4.26 -15.92 10.26
CA TRP A 50 5.50 -15.22 10.61
C TRP A 50 5.30 -13.79 11.12
N CYS A 51 4.16 -13.15 10.79
CA CYS A 51 3.91 -11.76 11.15
C CYS A 51 3.19 -11.67 12.51
N GLY A 52 3.93 -11.50 13.59
CA GLY A 52 3.34 -11.39 14.94
C GLY A 52 2.32 -10.26 15.09
N ALA A 53 2.50 -9.14 14.37
CA ALA A 53 1.53 -8.05 14.36
C ALA A 53 0.23 -8.45 13.64
N CYS A 54 0.32 -9.23 12.53
CA CYS A 54 -0.86 -9.73 11.82
C CYS A 54 -1.68 -10.68 12.70
N ILE A 55 -1.02 -11.65 13.32
CA ILE A 55 -1.65 -12.60 14.26
C ILE A 55 -2.34 -11.85 15.40
N ARG A 56 -1.72 -10.79 15.89
CA ARG A 56 -2.32 -9.96 16.93
C ARG A 56 -3.55 -9.20 16.42
N LEU A 57 -3.49 -8.57 15.24
CA LEU A 57 -4.61 -7.84 14.63
C LEU A 57 -5.84 -8.77 14.48
N HIS A 58 -5.63 -9.97 13.94
CA HIS A 58 -6.69 -10.97 13.83
C HIS A 58 -7.31 -11.25 15.19
N LYS A 59 -6.50 -11.60 16.18
CA LYS A 59 -6.96 -11.98 17.53
C LYS A 59 -7.76 -10.89 18.25
N ILE A 60 -7.36 -9.61 18.13
CA ILE A 60 -7.97 -8.50 18.89
C ILE A 60 -9.00 -7.70 18.09
N SER A 61 -9.12 -7.96 16.78
CA SER A 61 -10.01 -7.22 15.90
C SER A 61 -10.71 -8.12 14.88
N LEU A 62 -10.02 -8.61 13.83
CA LEU A 62 -10.65 -9.18 12.65
C LEU A 62 -11.35 -10.52 12.88
N ASP A 63 -10.88 -11.35 13.82
CA ASP A 63 -11.49 -12.65 14.16
C ASP A 63 -12.44 -12.56 15.36
N THR A 64 -12.89 -11.36 15.71
CA THR A 64 -13.80 -11.16 16.83
C THR A 64 -15.27 -11.23 16.39
N PRO A 65 -16.19 -11.76 17.22
CA PRO A 65 -17.62 -11.72 16.92
C PRO A 65 -18.16 -10.31 16.70
N GLU A 66 -17.52 -9.30 17.31
CA GLU A 66 -17.87 -7.90 17.11
C GLU A 66 -17.55 -7.43 15.70
N PHE A 67 -16.39 -7.82 15.13
CA PHE A 67 -16.05 -7.51 13.75
C PHE A 67 -16.95 -8.27 12.78
N GLU A 68 -17.24 -9.53 13.05
CA GLU A 68 -18.18 -10.33 12.23
C GLU A 68 -19.53 -9.64 12.11
N ALA A 69 -20.13 -9.25 13.25
CA ALA A 69 -21.41 -8.54 13.26
C ALA A 69 -21.35 -7.20 12.54
N TYR A 70 -20.21 -6.50 12.65
CA TYR A 70 -19.98 -5.22 11.99
C TYR A 70 -19.81 -5.37 10.47
N ALA A 71 -19.03 -6.35 10.01
CA ALA A 71 -18.67 -6.54 8.62
C ALA A 71 -19.81 -7.14 7.77
N LYS A 72 -20.64 -7.98 8.36
CA LYS A 72 -21.67 -8.80 7.68
C LYS A 72 -22.49 -8.07 6.63
N ASP A 73 -22.97 -6.87 6.94
CA ASP A 73 -23.87 -6.11 6.06
C ASP A 73 -23.16 -4.98 5.29
N ARG A 74 -21.83 -4.86 5.45
CA ARG A 74 -21.04 -3.73 4.91
C ARG A 74 -19.91 -4.14 3.99
N LEU A 75 -19.33 -5.32 4.24
CA LEU A 75 -18.07 -5.73 3.66
C LEU A 75 -18.15 -7.12 3.05
N VAL A 76 -17.41 -7.32 1.98
CA VAL A 76 -16.94 -8.63 1.51
C VAL A 76 -15.46 -8.69 1.86
N CYS A 77 -15.06 -9.63 2.72
CA CYS A 77 -13.71 -9.72 3.23
C CYS A 77 -12.85 -10.68 2.41
N VAL A 78 -11.62 -10.28 2.10
CA VAL A 78 -10.63 -11.07 1.36
C VAL A 78 -9.34 -11.14 2.16
N GLU A 79 -8.85 -12.35 2.40
CA GLU A 79 -7.54 -12.58 3.01
C GLU A 79 -6.47 -12.76 1.91
N VAL A 80 -5.43 -11.97 1.98
CA VAL A 80 -4.25 -12.04 1.11
C VAL A 80 -3.06 -12.47 1.95
N ASP A 81 -3.01 -13.77 2.29
CA ASP A 81 -1.94 -14.35 3.12
C ASP A 81 -0.69 -14.64 2.28
N VAL A 82 0.47 -14.28 2.83
CA VAL A 82 1.79 -14.56 2.24
C VAL A 82 2.63 -15.36 3.25
N PRO A 83 2.31 -16.64 3.48
CA PRO A 83 3.01 -17.47 4.44
C PRO A 83 4.45 -17.76 4.02
N ARG A 84 5.30 -18.08 5.00
CA ARG A 84 6.67 -18.58 4.78
C ARG A 84 6.75 -20.09 4.77
N ALA A 85 5.83 -20.76 5.46
CA ALA A 85 5.79 -22.23 5.49
C ALA A 85 5.42 -22.78 4.11
N GLU A 86 6.24 -23.68 3.60
CA GLU A 86 6.00 -24.38 2.34
C GLU A 86 4.72 -25.21 2.41
N GLY A 87 3.93 -25.20 1.33
CA GLY A 87 2.72 -26.02 1.20
C GLY A 87 1.51 -25.52 2.01
N LYS A 88 1.60 -24.37 2.70
CA LYS A 88 0.47 -23.81 3.45
C LYS A 88 -0.65 -23.31 2.53
N LEU A 89 -0.29 -22.80 1.36
CA LEU A 89 -1.23 -22.41 0.30
C LEU A 89 -0.88 -23.15 -1.00
N PRO A 90 -1.88 -23.38 -1.89
CA PRO A 90 -1.61 -23.80 -3.25
C PRO A 90 -0.66 -22.81 -3.96
N PRO A 91 0.28 -23.29 -4.80
CA PRO A 91 1.25 -22.40 -5.47
C PRO A 91 0.60 -21.27 -6.26
N GLU A 92 -0.50 -21.55 -6.96
CA GLU A 92 -1.26 -20.57 -7.74
C GLU A 92 -1.82 -19.45 -6.84
N GLN A 93 -2.37 -19.81 -5.68
CA GLN A 93 -2.91 -18.85 -4.72
C GLN A 93 -1.80 -18.00 -4.12
N LEU A 94 -0.66 -18.59 -3.76
CA LEU A 94 0.48 -17.85 -3.24
C LEU A 94 1.03 -16.84 -4.25
N GLU A 95 1.11 -17.22 -5.53
CA GLU A 95 1.58 -16.30 -6.58
C GLU A 95 0.57 -15.19 -6.83
N GLU A 96 -0.73 -15.47 -6.80
CA GLU A 96 -1.76 -14.44 -6.89
C GLU A 96 -1.69 -13.47 -5.70
N ASN A 97 -1.53 -13.99 -4.47
CA ASN A 97 -1.38 -13.13 -3.29
C ASN A 97 -0.14 -12.23 -3.40
N ARG A 98 0.99 -12.77 -3.88
CA ARG A 98 2.21 -11.98 -4.17
C ARG A 98 1.98 -10.93 -5.26
N ARG A 99 1.20 -11.27 -6.28
CA ARG A 99 0.81 -10.33 -7.33
C ARG A 99 0.00 -9.16 -6.75
N LEU A 100 -0.97 -9.44 -5.86
CA LEU A 100 -1.76 -8.43 -5.17
C LEU A 100 -0.90 -7.54 -4.26
N VAL A 101 0.06 -8.11 -3.52
CA VAL A 101 1.05 -7.35 -2.73
C VAL A 101 1.79 -6.34 -3.61
N ARG A 102 2.25 -6.76 -4.81
CA ARG A 102 2.92 -5.86 -5.76
C ARG A 102 1.96 -4.82 -6.33
N LEU A 103 0.75 -5.24 -6.76
CA LEU A 103 -0.27 -4.36 -7.35
C LEU A 103 -0.65 -3.21 -6.42
N PHE A 104 -0.90 -3.53 -5.16
CA PHE A 104 -1.27 -2.54 -4.14
C PHE A 104 -0.05 -1.91 -3.44
N ARG A 105 1.19 -2.20 -3.89
CA ARG A 105 2.44 -1.66 -3.35
C ARG A 105 2.56 -1.81 -1.84
N ILE A 106 2.16 -2.98 -1.34
CA ILE A 106 2.23 -3.29 0.09
C ILE A 106 3.69 -3.41 0.52
N SER A 107 4.14 -2.52 1.39
CA SER A 107 5.52 -2.47 1.90
C SER A 107 5.66 -2.94 3.34
N SER A 108 4.56 -3.10 4.05
CA SER A 108 4.53 -3.54 5.45
C SER A 108 3.29 -4.37 5.77
N PHE A 109 3.38 -5.23 6.77
CA PHE A 109 2.32 -6.09 7.26
C PHE A 109 2.04 -5.86 8.75
N PRO A 110 0.79 -5.94 9.21
CA PRO A 110 -0.43 -6.07 8.42
C PRO A 110 -0.79 -4.78 7.69
N MET A 111 -1.54 -4.91 6.57
CA MET A 111 -2.17 -3.80 5.87
C MET A 111 -3.61 -4.16 5.56
N VAL A 112 -4.55 -3.34 5.99
CA VAL A 112 -5.97 -3.50 5.70
C VAL A 112 -6.40 -2.38 4.76
N LEU A 113 -6.94 -2.74 3.59
CA LEU A 113 -7.49 -1.81 2.62
C LEU A 113 -9.00 -2.00 2.47
N VAL A 114 -9.71 -0.91 2.26
CA VAL A 114 -11.12 -0.92 1.86
C VAL A 114 -11.21 -0.40 0.44
N LEU A 115 -11.80 -1.20 -0.45
CA LEU A 115 -11.97 -0.88 -1.86
C LEU A 115 -13.44 -0.67 -2.20
N THR A 116 -13.70 0.13 -3.22
CA THR A 116 -14.97 0.07 -3.93
C THR A 116 -15.09 -1.26 -4.68
N PRO A 117 -16.30 -1.70 -5.11
CA PRO A 117 -16.45 -2.88 -5.99
C PRO A 117 -15.68 -2.79 -7.31
N GLN A 118 -15.34 -1.57 -7.76
CA GLN A 118 -14.51 -1.33 -8.95
C GLN A 118 -13.00 -1.48 -8.67
N GLY A 119 -12.61 -1.70 -7.40
CA GLY A 119 -11.22 -1.89 -6.99
C GLY A 119 -10.45 -0.60 -6.67
N VAL A 120 -11.15 0.54 -6.54
CA VAL A 120 -10.52 1.81 -6.12
C VAL A 120 -10.32 1.81 -4.61
N VAL A 121 -9.10 2.12 -4.16
CA VAL A 121 -8.80 2.23 -2.73
C VAL A 121 -9.53 3.44 -2.14
N ALA A 122 -10.42 3.18 -1.21
CA ALA A 122 -11.21 4.18 -0.50
C ALA A 122 -10.61 4.53 0.87
N GLY A 123 -9.77 3.67 1.43
CA GLY A 123 -9.12 3.88 2.72
C GLY A 123 -8.58 2.59 3.30
N GLY A 124 -8.30 2.62 4.60
CA GLY A 124 -7.76 1.50 5.34
C GLY A 124 -6.75 1.95 6.39
N PHE A 125 -5.94 1.02 6.89
CA PHE A 125 -4.89 1.31 7.88
C PHE A 125 -3.77 0.27 7.80
N GLY A 126 -2.61 0.60 8.36
CA GLY A 126 -1.48 -0.31 8.54
C GLY A 126 -1.11 -0.49 10.01
N GLY A 127 -0.58 -1.65 10.35
CA GLY A 127 -0.18 -2.00 11.71
C GLY A 127 -1.32 -2.54 12.57
N ASN A 128 -1.10 -2.58 13.89
CA ASN A 128 -2.11 -3.05 14.84
C ASN A 128 -3.18 -2.00 15.11
N ALA A 129 -4.43 -2.44 15.15
CA ALA A 129 -5.57 -1.66 15.59
C ALA A 129 -6.49 -2.56 16.44
N ASP A 130 -7.03 -2.03 17.52
CA ASP A 130 -8.10 -2.72 18.22
C ASP A 130 -9.42 -2.65 17.42
N ILE A 131 -10.44 -3.37 17.88
CA ILE A 131 -11.72 -3.43 17.15
C ILE A 131 -12.38 -2.05 16.99
N ARG A 132 -12.22 -1.13 17.93
CA ARG A 132 -12.77 0.22 17.84
C ARG A 132 -12.02 1.04 16.79
N GLU A 133 -10.70 1.03 16.84
CA GLU A 133 -9.85 1.72 15.86
C GLU A 133 -10.07 1.17 14.46
N THR A 134 -10.17 -0.16 14.33
CA THR A 134 -10.48 -0.83 13.05
C THR A 134 -11.81 -0.35 12.47
N LYS A 135 -12.88 -0.31 13.29
CA LYS A 135 -14.19 0.17 12.86
C LYS A 135 -14.14 1.66 12.47
N ASP A 136 -13.44 2.49 13.21
CA ASP A 136 -13.30 3.92 12.90
C ASP A 136 -12.60 4.14 11.54
N TRP A 137 -11.55 3.38 11.23
CA TRP A 137 -10.89 3.45 9.93
C TRP A 137 -11.75 2.90 8.80
N VAL A 138 -12.42 1.78 9.04
CA VAL A 138 -13.32 1.18 8.04
C VAL A 138 -14.53 2.09 7.77
N ASP A 139 -15.13 2.72 8.80
CA ASP A 139 -16.25 3.65 8.62
C ASP A 139 -15.85 4.87 7.79
N LYS A 140 -14.66 5.45 8.01
CA LYS A 140 -14.10 6.52 7.17
C LYS A 140 -13.94 6.06 5.71
N ALA A 141 -13.38 4.86 5.53
CA ALA A 141 -13.19 4.30 4.20
C ALA A 141 -14.53 3.98 3.49
N LEU A 142 -15.54 3.50 4.22
CA LEU A 142 -16.89 3.27 3.68
C LEU A 142 -17.57 4.59 3.28
N ALA A 143 -17.38 5.66 4.04
CA ALA A 143 -17.87 6.98 3.67
C ALA A 143 -17.20 7.48 2.37
N ALA A 144 -15.88 7.30 2.26
CA ALA A 144 -15.11 7.61 1.05
C ALA A 144 -15.54 6.74 -0.14
N ALA A 145 -15.77 5.44 0.05
CA ALA A 145 -16.23 4.51 -0.99
C ALA A 145 -17.57 4.95 -1.62
N ARG A 146 -18.49 5.49 -0.81
CA ARG A 146 -19.77 6.03 -1.31
C ARG A 146 -19.56 7.22 -2.25
N VAL A 147 -18.61 8.10 -1.95
CA VAL A 147 -18.25 9.23 -2.82
C VAL A 147 -17.66 8.70 -4.14
N LEU A 148 -16.76 7.69 -4.06
CA LEU A 148 -16.10 7.12 -5.23
C LEU A 148 -17.03 6.31 -6.15
N GLN A 149 -18.12 5.75 -5.61
CA GLN A 149 -19.09 4.96 -6.39
C GLN A 149 -20.08 5.80 -7.20
N ASN A 150 -20.29 7.07 -6.86
CA ASN A 150 -21.24 7.97 -7.53
C ASN A 150 -20.57 9.26 -8.05
N PRO A 151 -19.45 9.18 -8.79
CA PRO A 151 -18.79 10.37 -9.26
C PRO A 151 -19.57 11.09 -10.35
N ASP A 152 -20.30 10.34 -11.21
CA ASP A 152 -20.90 10.84 -12.45
C ASP A 152 -22.08 11.81 -12.28
N GLY A 153 -22.56 11.99 -11.05
CA GLY A 153 -23.65 12.94 -10.73
C GLY A 153 -23.20 14.37 -10.46
N LEU A 154 -21.87 14.62 -10.39
CA LEU A 154 -21.30 15.93 -10.05
C LEU A 154 -20.59 16.57 -11.25
N PRO A 155 -20.59 17.91 -11.35
CA PRO A 155 -19.69 18.61 -12.27
C PRO A 155 -18.22 18.22 -12.05
N ALA A 156 -17.41 18.15 -13.12
CA ALA A 156 -16.02 17.68 -13.05
C ALA A 156 -15.17 18.34 -11.95
N GLY A 157 -15.36 19.61 -11.69
CA GLY A 157 -14.67 20.33 -10.61
C GLY A 157 -15.05 19.87 -9.21
N GLU A 158 -16.34 19.59 -8.97
CA GLU A 158 -16.83 19.07 -7.68
C GLU A 158 -16.42 17.62 -7.49
N GLN A 159 -16.48 16.82 -8.56
CA GLN A 159 -15.99 15.44 -8.57
C GLN A 159 -14.51 15.38 -8.19
N ARG A 160 -13.66 16.21 -8.84
CA ARG A 160 -12.24 16.32 -8.49
C ARG A 160 -12.04 16.69 -7.02
N ALA A 161 -12.75 17.72 -6.53
CA ALA A 161 -12.64 18.16 -5.14
C ALA A 161 -13.02 17.05 -4.14
N ALA A 162 -14.04 16.27 -4.45
CA ALA A 162 -14.46 15.13 -3.64
C ALA A 162 -13.38 14.02 -3.60
N LEU A 163 -12.78 13.68 -4.76
CA LEU A 163 -11.70 12.71 -4.84
C LEU A 163 -10.44 13.18 -4.10
N GLN A 164 -10.09 14.47 -4.21
CA GLN A 164 -8.99 15.08 -3.45
C GLN A 164 -9.22 15.02 -1.94
N ALA A 165 -10.46 15.29 -1.49
CA ALA A 165 -10.81 15.17 -0.09
C ALA A 165 -10.67 13.72 0.44
N VAL A 166 -11.08 12.71 -0.35
CA VAL A 166 -10.84 11.31 -0.03
C VAL A 166 -9.34 11.03 0.08
N TYR A 167 -8.55 11.45 -0.89
CA TYR A 167 -7.10 11.25 -0.90
C TYR A 167 -6.42 11.90 0.33
N ALA A 168 -6.79 13.14 0.65
CA ALA A 168 -6.24 13.86 1.81
C ALA A 168 -6.62 13.22 3.16
N GLY A 169 -7.73 12.48 3.20
CA GLY A 169 -8.21 11.75 4.40
C GLY A 169 -7.62 10.35 4.56
N LEU A 170 -6.78 9.88 3.62
CA LEU A 170 -6.18 8.54 3.73
C LEU A 170 -5.22 8.45 4.91
N HIS A 171 -5.20 7.28 5.55
CA HIS A 171 -4.16 6.96 6.53
C HIS A 171 -2.77 6.97 5.84
N PRO A 172 -1.70 7.51 6.46
CA PRO A 172 -0.38 7.60 5.83
C PRO A 172 0.14 6.26 5.26
N ALA A 173 -0.09 5.15 5.96
CA ALA A 173 0.31 3.82 5.49
C ALA A 173 -0.41 3.38 4.20
N VAL A 174 -1.57 3.94 3.88
CA VAL A 174 -2.39 3.56 2.72
C VAL A 174 -2.09 4.42 1.49
N MET A 175 -1.41 5.54 1.65
CA MET A 175 -1.16 6.48 0.55
C MET A 175 -0.43 5.84 -0.65
N SER A 176 0.54 4.96 -0.40
CA SER A 176 1.23 4.23 -1.47
C SER A 176 0.32 3.29 -2.27
N CYS A 177 -0.80 2.87 -1.68
CA CYS A 177 -1.77 1.96 -2.29
C CYS A 177 -2.81 2.68 -3.16
N ALA A 178 -2.89 4.02 -3.11
CA ALA A 178 -3.95 4.82 -3.72
C ALA A 178 -3.71 5.20 -5.19
N ALA A 179 -2.90 4.43 -5.92
CA ALA A 179 -2.50 4.74 -7.31
C ALA A 179 -3.69 5.00 -8.24
N THR A 180 -4.74 4.19 -8.16
CA THR A 180 -5.96 4.35 -8.98
C THR A 180 -6.72 5.63 -8.65
N LEU A 181 -6.77 6.02 -7.38
CA LEU A 181 -7.40 7.28 -6.95
C LEU A 181 -6.60 8.49 -7.47
N GLU A 182 -5.28 8.43 -7.40
CA GLU A 182 -4.39 9.47 -7.95
C GLU A 182 -4.60 9.63 -9.48
N GLU A 183 -4.73 8.53 -10.20
CA GLU A 183 -5.00 8.54 -11.64
C GLU A 183 -6.35 9.17 -11.97
N GLN A 184 -7.39 8.88 -11.19
CA GLN A 184 -8.71 9.49 -11.36
C GLN A 184 -8.66 11.00 -11.09
N ILE A 185 -7.97 11.45 -10.05
CA ILE A 185 -7.77 12.88 -9.76
C ILE A 185 -7.03 13.56 -10.91
N ALA A 186 -5.94 12.95 -11.41
CA ALA A 186 -5.17 13.50 -12.52
C ALA A 186 -5.99 13.60 -13.81
N ALA A 187 -6.85 12.62 -14.10
CA ALA A 187 -7.72 12.65 -15.29
C ALA A 187 -8.75 13.80 -15.26
N LEU A 188 -9.18 14.23 -14.08
CA LEU A 188 -10.11 15.34 -13.87
C LEU A 188 -9.41 16.70 -13.73
N ASP A 189 -8.09 16.74 -13.83
CA ASP A 189 -7.27 17.92 -13.60
C ASP A 189 -6.29 18.19 -14.77
N PRO A 190 -6.77 18.57 -15.96
CA PRO A 190 -5.93 18.69 -17.14
C PRO A 190 -4.84 19.77 -17.01
N GLN A 191 -4.96 20.68 -16.04
CA GLN A 191 -3.95 21.70 -15.74
C GLN A 191 -2.99 21.27 -14.63
N ASP A 192 -3.16 20.06 -14.09
CA ASP A 192 -2.40 19.52 -12.97
C ASP A 192 -2.29 20.47 -11.75
N SER A 193 -3.38 21.19 -11.47
CA SER A 193 -3.44 22.10 -10.32
C SER A 193 -3.32 21.38 -8.97
N SER A 194 -3.63 20.08 -8.96
CA SER A 194 -3.44 19.18 -7.81
C SER A 194 -2.00 18.63 -7.69
N GLY A 195 -1.21 18.69 -8.74
CA GLY A 195 0.11 18.07 -8.83
C GLY A 195 0.09 16.54 -8.95
N MET A 196 -1.08 15.91 -9.10
CA MET A 196 -1.20 14.43 -9.13
C MET A 196 -0.62 13.82 -10.40
N ALA A 197 -0.81 14.44 -11.56
CA ALA A 197 -0.24 13.96 -12.82
C ALA A 197 1.29 14.02 -12.77
N ARG A 198 1.84 15.13 -12.28
CA ARG A 198 3.28 15.30 -12.06
C ARG A 198 3.83 14.28 -11.07
N LYS A 199 3.17 14.09 -9.92
CA LYS A 199 3.55 13.07 -8.94
C LYS A 199 3.63 11.67 -9.57
N ARG A 200 2.59 11.25 -10.29
CA ARG A 200 2.54 9.95 -10.97
C ARG A 200 3.61 9.80 -12.04
N GLN A 201 3.89 10.85 -12.78
CA GLN A 201 4.97 10.85 -13.78
C GLN A 201 6.34 10.72 -13.11
N GLY A 202 6.57 11.43 -12.00
CA GLY A 202 7.78 11.31 -11.19
C GLY A 202 7.99 9.88 -10.67
N GLU A 203 6.95 9.27 -10.10
CA GLU A 203 7.02 7.89 -9.61
C GLU A 203 7.33 6.87 -10.73
N ARG A 204 6.75 7.03 -11.93
CA ARG A 204 7.09 6.18 -13.08
C ARG A 204 8.55 6.36 -13.49
N GLN A 205 9.04 7.60 -13.54
CA GLN A 205 10.42 7.89 -13.87
C GLN A 205 11.40 7.29 -12.84
N ALA A 206 11.08 7.37 -11.56
CA ALA A 206 11.90 6.74 -10.50
C ALA A 206 11.92 5.21 -10.62
N ALA A 207 10.79 4.58 -10.89
CA ALA A 207 10.69 3.14 -11.08
C ALA A 207 11.51 2.69 -12.30
N GLU A 208 11.40 3.39 -13.43
CA GLU A 208 12.18 3.14 -14.65
C GLU A 208 13.69 3.28 -14.39
N LEU A 209 14.10 4.31 -13.67
CA LEU A 209 15.50 4.51 -13.31
C LEU A 209 16.06 3.36 -12.47
N VAL A 210 15.29 2.88 -11.47
CA VAL A 210 15.70 1.75 -10.63
C VAL A 210 15.83 0.47 -11.45
N GLU A 211 14.89 0.21 -12.36
CA GLU A 211 14.92 -0.97 -13.25
C GLU A 211 16.12 -0.92 -14.18
N GLN A 212 16.34 0.22 -14.84
CA GLN A 212 17.50 0.40 -15.74
C GLN A 212 18.83 0.30 -14.98
N ALA A 213 18.92 0.84 -13.76
CA ALA A 213 20.12 0.73 -12.94
C ALA A 213 20.40 -0.72 -12.53
N ALA A 214 19.35 -1.50 -12.17
CA ALA A 214 19.49 -2.91 -11.86
C ALA A 214 19.94 -3.72 -13.08
N ALA A 215 19.38 -3.47 -14.26
CA ALA A 215 19.79 -4.10 -15.51
C ALA A 215 21.24 -3.74 -15.90
N ALA A 216 21.64 -2.47 -15.76
CA ALA A 216 22.99 -2.00 -16.04
C ALA A 216 24.02 -2.66 -15.10
N LEU A 217 23.66 -2.83 -13.82
CA LEU A 217 24.53 -3.47 -12.82
C LEU A 217 24.77 -4.96 -13.13
N GLN A 218 23.76 -5.66 -13.64
CA GLN A 218 23.86 -7.08 -14.04
C GLN A 218 24.56 -7.26 -15.39
N GLY A 219 24.64 -6.21 -16.20
CA GLY A 219 25.30 -6.22 -17.50
C GLY A 219 26.82 -6.17 -17.43
N ALA A 220 27.50 -6.27 -18.58
CA ALA A 220 28.96 -6.25 -18.69
C ALA A 220 29.63 -4.97 -18.20
N GLY A 221 28.89 -3.86 -18.13
CA GLY A 221 29.40 -2.56 -17.65
C GLY A 221 29.38 -2.39 -16.12
N GLY A 222 28.62 -3.21 -15.41
CA GLY A 222 28.53 -3.18 -13.95
C GLY A 222 28.28 -1.78 -13.37
N PRO A 223 28.92 -1.44 -12.24
CA PRO A 223 28.75 -0.13 -11.59
C PRO A 223 29.07 1.07 -12.48
N GLN A 224 30.00 0.93 -13.43
CA GLN A 224 30.35 2.00 -14.37
C GLN A 224 29.20 2.35 -15.31
N ALA A 225 28.45 1.33 -15.80
CA ALA A 225 27.27 1.56 -16.62
C ALA A 225 26.14 2.25 -15.82
N VAL A 226 26.02 1.95 -14.53
CA VAL A 226 25.09 2.66 -13.62
C VAL A 226 25.47 4.13 -13.48
N LEU A 227 26.75 4.46 -13.32
CA LEU A 227 27.20 5.86 -13.24
C LEU A 227 26.97 6.63 -14.55
N ALA A 228 27.12 5.98 -15.70
CA ALA A 228 26.79 6.60 -16.99
C ALA A 228 25.28 6.88 -17.11
N LEU A 229 24.42 5.96 -16.64
CA LEU A 229 22.98 6.15 -16.55
C LEU A 229 22.62 7.32 -15.62
N VAL A 230 23.26 7.41 -14.45
CA VAL A 230 23.07 8.52 -13.50
C VAL A 230 23.35 9.86 -14.19
N ALA A 231 24.49 9.99 -14.89
CA ALA A 231 24.85 11.22 -15.60
C ALA A 231 23.87 11.62 -16.71
N GLU A 232 23.21 10.64 -17.33
CA GLU A 232 22.12 10.90 -18.28
C GLU A 232 20.86 11.43 -17.58
N TYR A 233 20.48 10.81 -16.44
CA TYR A 233 19.29 11.21 -15.69
C TYR A 233 19.43 12.54 -14.96
N GLU A 234 20.63 12.96 -14.53
CA GLU A 234 20.89 14.26 -13.90
C GLU A 234 20.33 15.46 -14.72
N ARG A 235 20.20 15.30 -16.04
CA ARG A 235 19.71 16.36 -16.95
C ARG A 235 18.21 16.33 -17.22
N LYS A 236 17.54 15.20 -16.99
CA LYS A 236 16.13 14.99 -17.36
C LYS A 236 15.24 14.56 -16.21
N LEU A 237 15.81 14.44 -15.00
CA LEU A 237 15.10 13.95 -13.83
C LEU A 237 14.16 15.02 -13.26
N PHE A 238 13.01 14.55 -12.78
CA PHE A 238 12.17 15.40 -11.92
C PHE A 238 12.90 15.68 -10.60
N PRO A 239 12.91 16.95 -10.12
CA PRO A 239 13.60 17.31 -8.88
C PRO A 239 13.21 16.45 -7.67
N GLU A 240 11.97 15.99 -7.63
CA GLU A 240 11.41 15.10 -6.59
C GLU A 240 12.13 13.76 -6.51
N ASN A 241 12.79 13.33 -7.58
CA ASN A 241 13.50 12.05 -7.68
C ASN A 241 15.01 12.17 -7.41
N ALA A 242 15.50 13.35 -7.10
CA ALA A 242 16.93 13.60 -6.94
C ALA A 242 17.57 12.72 -5.85
N LEU A 243 16.87 12.49 -4.72
CA LEU A 243 17.35 11.58 -3.67
C LEU A 243 17.45 10.12 -4.15
N CYS A 244 16.50 9.65 -4.96
CA CYS A 244 16.56 8.32 -5.57
C CYS A 244 17.79 8.19 -6.47
N LEU A 245 18.06 9.19 -7.31
CA LEU A 245 19.24 9.23 -8.18
C LEU A 245 20.54 9.21 -7.36
N LEU A 246 20.63 10.03 -6.31
CA LEU A 246 21.81 10.07 -5.43
C LEU A 246 22.02 8.75 -4.69
N GLN A 247 20.97 8.06 -4.26
CA GLN A 247 21.09 6.72 -3.66
C GLN A 247 21.70 5.72 -4.65
N ILE A 248 21.24 5.72 -5.89
CA ILE A 248 21.78 4.86 -6.95
C ILE A 248 23.24 5.20 -7.23
N LYS A 249 23.57 6.52 -7.34
CA LYS A 249 24.93 7.02 -7.53
C LYS A 249 25.86 6.57 -6.41
N MET A 250 25.44 6.76 -5.16
CA MET A 250 26.20 6.36 -3.97
C MET A 250 26.51 4.85 -3.98
N ASN A 251 25.50 4.02 -4.22
CA ASN A 251 25.68 2.58 -4.26
C ASN A 251 26.64 2.15 -5.36
N ALA A 252 26.53 2.72 -6.57
CA ALA A 252 27.41 2.39 -7.69
C ALA A 252 28.86 2.84 -7.45
N MET A 253 29.07 4.01 -6.84
CA MET A 253 30.40 4.50 -6.45
C MET A 253 31.00 3.64 -5.34
N ALA A 254 30.23 3.30 -4.30
CA ALA A 254 30.70 2.46 -3.20
C ALA A 254 31.13 1.06 -3.66
N MET A 255 30.46 0.49 -4.68
CA MET A 255 30.85 -0.79 -5.27
C MET A 255 32.21 -0.75 -6.01
N GLN A 256 32.73 0.41 -6.33
CA GLN A 256 34.04 0.61 -6.99
C GLN A 256 35.13 1.06 -6.01
N ALA A 257 34.76 1.38 -4.78
CA ALA A 257 35.68 1.82 -3.75
C ALA A 257 36.26 0.61 -3.02
N PHE A 258 37.58 0.38 -3.14
CA PHE A 258 38.27 -0.77 -2.52
C PHE A 258 39.10 -0.36 -1.31
N GLU A 259 39.50 0.90 -1.23
CA GLU A 259 40.35 1.44 -0.17
C GLU A 259 39.59 2.48 0.68
N PRO A 260 39.95 2.67 1.97
CA PRO A 260 39.29 3.66 2.83
C PRO A 260 39.28 5.08 2.25
N GLN A 261 40.33 5.48 1.55
CA GLN A 261 40.40 6.78 0.88
C GLN A 261 39.38 6.92 -0.26
N ASP A 262 39.03 5.82 -0.94
CA ASP A 262 38.04 5.84 -2.01
C ASP A 262 36.63 6.05 -1.39
N MET A 263 36.38 5.44 -0.23
CA MET A 263 35.12 5.66 0.51
C MET A 263 34.98 7.11 0.98
N GLU A 264 36.03 7.76 1.43
CA GLU A 264 36.02 9.20 1.76
C GLU A 264 35.71 10.06 0.53
N GLN A 265 36.24 9.70 -0.65
CA GLN A 265 35.91 10.39 -1.91
C GLN A 265 34.43 10.22 -2.28
N VAL A 266 33.87 9.00 -2.14
CA VAL A 266 32.43 8.72 -2.33
C VAL A 266 31.62 9.61 -1.39
N ARG A 267 31.96 9.60 -0.09
CA ARG A 267 31.29 10.41 0.91
C ARG A 267 31.30 11.89 0.55
N ALA A 268 32.46 12.45 0.22
CA ALA A 268 32.61 13.85 -0.14
C ALA A 268 31.80 14.25 -1.39
N ALA A 269 31.79 13.39 -2.42
CA ALA A 269 31.02 13.62 -3.64
C ALA A 269 29.51 13.64 -3.37
N ILE A 270 29.00 12.64 -2.68
CA ILE A 270 27.56 12.54 -2.40
C ILE A 270 27.09 13.63 -1.43
N LEU A 271 27.88 14.00 -0.41
CA LEU A 271 27.56 15.13 0.48
C LEU A 271 27.45 16.45 -0.29
N LYS A 272 28.34 16.69 -1.23
CA LYS A 272 28.28 17.87 -2.10
C LYS A 272 26.96 17.90 -2.91
N ASP A 273 26.58 16.77 -3.48
CA ASP A 273 25.34 16.66 -4.25
C ASP A 273 24.09 16.81 -3.35
N LEU A 274 24.12 16.25 -2.13
CA LEU A 274 23.05 16.43 -1.13
C LEU A 274 22.88 17.90 -0.70
N ASP A 275 24.00 18.63 -0.54
CA ASP A 275 23.99 20.05 -0.18
C ASP A 275 23.46 20.94 -1.32
N ALA A 276 23.54 20.46 -2.56
CA ALA A 276 23.03 21.15 -3.74
C ALA A 276 21.53 20.89 -4.02
N LEU A 277 20.88 19.97 -3.28
CA LEU A 277 19.47 19.70 -3.46
C LEU A 277 18.59 20.89 -3.08
N ASP A 278 17.54 21.12 -3.88
CA ASP A 278 16.51 22.09 -3.53
C ASP A 278 15.71 21.56 -2.31
N PRO A 279 15.72 22.28 -1.16
CA PRO A 279 15.00 21.85 0.04
C PRO A 279 13.49 21.63 -0.16
N LYS A 280 12.91 22.23 -1.20
CA LYS A 280 11.51 22.05 -1.54
C LYS A 280 11.16 20.61 -1.95
N TYR A 281 12.14 19.89 -2.52
CA TYR A 281 11.96 18.55 -3.08
C TYR A 281 12.71 17.46 -2.32
N ALA A 282 13.48 17.83 -1.30
CA ALA A 282 14.26 16.92 -0.49
C ALA A 282 13.60 16.73 0.88
N ASP A 283 13.09 15.53 1.16
CA ASP A 283 12.59 15.18 2.48
C ASP A 283 13.73 15.23 3.50
N PRO A 284 13.67 16.10 4.53
CA PRO A 284 14.72 16.24 5.51
C PRO A 284 15.07 14.93 6.24
N ALA A 285 14.08 14.06 6.48
CA ALA A 285 14.31 12.76 7.14
C ALA A 285 15.11 11.81 6.23
N GLN A 286 14.80 11.76 4.94
CA GLN A 286 15.52 10.95 3.95
C GLN A 286 16.93 11.48 3.72
N VAL A 287 17.12 12.81 3.65
CA VAL A 287 18.44 13.43 3.58
C VAL A 287 19.29 13.04 4.79
N GLN A 288 18.73 13.10 5.99
CA GLN A 288 19.41 12.70 7.22
C GLN A 288 19.78 11.22 7.22
N GLN A 289 18.90 10.35 6.76
CA GLN A 289 19.16 8.92 6.63
C GLN A 289 20.31 8.65 5.67
N MET A 290 20.36 9.35 4.54
CA MET A 290 21.44 9.21 3.55
C MET A 290 22.78 9.69 4.12
N ARG A 291 22.82 10.80 4.88
CA ARG A 291 24.03 11.26 5.58
C ARG A 291 24.53 10.21 6.57
N GLN A 292 23.64 9.62 7.37
CA GLN A 292 24.01 8.54 8.30
C GLN A 292 24.51 7.28 7.57
N ALA A 293 23.95 6.95 6.40
CA ALA A 293 24.43 5.85 5.59
C ALA A 293 25.85 6.11 5.05
N LEU A 294 26.14 7.34 4.62
CA LEU A 294 27.47 7.75 4.19
C LEU A 294 28.50 7.67 5.32
N ASP A 295 28.16 8.09 6.53
CA ASP A 295 29.05 7.99 7.69
C ASP A 295 29.38 6.53 8.02
N ARG A 296 28.38 5.64 7.95
CA ARG A 296 28.60 4.18 8.14
C ARG A 296 29.48 3.55 7.07
N LEU A 297 29.37 4.00 5.81
CA LEU A 297 30.25 3.50 4.74
C LEU A 297 31.74 3.76 5.01
N VAL A 298 32.07 4.92 5.61
CA VAL A 298 33.46 5.30 5.93
C VAL A 298 33.96 4.64 7.20
N THR A 299 33.10 4.53 8.23
CA THR A 299 33.51 3.98 9.55
C THR A 299 33.56 2.46 9.58
N GLY A 300 33.16 1.77 8.50
CA GLY A 300 33.19 0.31 8.41
C GLY A 300 32.12 -0.39 9.26
N GLY A 301 31.03 0.33 9.57
CA GLY A 301 29.83 -0.12 10.28
C GLY A 301 30.05 -1.20 11.35
N GLU A 302 30.18 -0.82 12.63
CA GLU A 302 29.88 -1.74 13.75
C GLU A 302 28.35 -1.96 13.88
#